data_ab869e585782fb34c308b5d8f8969e53
#
_entry.id   ab869e585782fb34c308b5d8f8969e53
#
_cell.length_a   1.000
_cell.length_b   1.000
_cell.length_c   1.000
_cell.angle_alpha   90.00
_cell.angle_beta   90.00
_cell.angle_gamma   90.00
#
_symmetry.space_group_name_H-M   'P 1'
#
loop_
_entity.id
_entity.type
_entity.pdbx_description
1 polymer ?
#
loop_
_entity_poly.entity_id
_entity_poly.type
_entity_poly.pdbx_seq_one_letter_code
_entity_poly.pdbx_strand_id
1 'polypeptide(L)'
;EMEPRPDTELPKTTCEEARRELLLHPDPDSLAAYEFVFDSTYAAGAPQLEEYGARTLKPGRPLAEAVIELSTRIHKEFSYRPQSTSIDMPLEEVFKRRQGVCQDFAHVMIGVLRSHRLAARYVSGYLRSGAEYLGAEASHAWVSAYIPGYGWLDLDPTNNVLPKQGHVTVAWGRDYGDVTPVKGISLGGGGQAVDVAVRVEPFL
;
A
#
# COMPACT_ATOMS: atom_id res chain seq x y z
N GLU A 1 -21.47 -1.96 3.75
CA GLU A 1 -21.69 -2.29 2.32
C GLU A 1 -20.71 -1.45 1.51
N MET A 2 -19.75 -2.09 0.84
CA MET A 2 -18.86 -1.37 -0.07
C MET A 2 -19.57 -1.20 -1.40
N GLU A 3 -19.94 0.02 -1.74
CA GLU A 3 -20.44 0.31 -3.07
C GLU A 3 -19.30 0.08 -4.09
N PRO A 4 -19.55 -0.69 -5.16
CA PRO A 4 -18.58 -0.82 -6.23
C PRO A 4 -18.36 0.57 -6.86
N ARG A 5 -17.12 1.04 -6.91
CA ARG A 5 -16.80 2.25 -7.66
C ARG A 5 -17.21 2.04 -9.11
N PRO A 6 -17.92 3.00 -9.74
CA PRO A 6 -18.21 2.91 -11.15
C PRO A 6 -16.89 2.76 -11.94
N ASP A 7 -16.92 2.10 -13.09
CA ASP A 7 -15.80 2.02 -14.03
C ASP A 7 -15.54 3.43 -14.61
N THR A 8 -15.05 4.31 -13.76
CA THR A 8 -14.68 5.68 -14.12
C THR A 8 -13.31 5.64 -14.81
N GLU A 9 -13.23 6.25 -15.96
CA GLU A 9 -11.95 6.40 -16.66
C GLU A 9 -10.93 7.09 -15.74
N LEU A 10 -9.74 6.50 -15.63
CA LEU A 10 -8.69 7.04 -14.77
C LEU A 10 -8.21 8.39 -15.35
N PRO A 11 -8.05 9.43 -14.50
CA PRO A 11 -7.64 10.74 -14.96
C PRO A 11 -6.23 10.72 -15.53
N LYS A 12 -5.99 11.64 -16.47
CA LYS A 12 -4.68 11.81 -17.12
C LYS A 12 -3.77 12.79 -16.38
N THR A 13 -4.12 13.16 -15.15
CA THR A 13 -3.31 13.99 -14.25
C THR A 13 -1.90 13.43 -14.16
N THR A 14 -0.91 14.24 -14.50
CA THR A 14 0.51 13.82 -14.50
C THR A 14 1.09 13.78 -13.09
N CYS A 15 2.25 13.11 -12.95
CA CYS A 15 2.93 13.02 -11.65
C CYS A 15 3.29 14.39 -11.07
N GLU A 16 3.68 15.35 -11.90
CA GLU A 16 4.02 16.73 -11.48
C GLU A 16 2.78 17.56 -11.14
N GLU A 17 1.69 17.40 -11.87
CA GLU A 17 0.42 18.06 -11.56
C GLU A 17 -0.13 17.57 -10.22
N ALA A 18 -0.10 16.25 -9.98
CA ALA A 18 -0.50 15.66 -8.72
C ALA A 18 0.33 16.18 -7.53
N ARG A 19 1.66 16.27 -7.68
CA ARG A 19 2.53 16.85 -6.65
C ARG A 19 2.20 18.33 -6.37
N ARG A 20 1.95 19.12 -7.42
CA ARG A 20 1.58 20.52 -7.29
C ARG A 20 0.24 20.69 -6.58
N GLU A 21 -0.74 19.84 -6.91
CA GLU A 21 -2.07 19.89 -6.30
C GLU A 21 -1.99 19.51 -4.82
N LEU A 22 -1.28 18.46 -4.47
CA LEU A 22 -1.02 18.08 -3.08
C LEU A 22 -0.35 19.20 -2.29
N LEU A 23 0.60 19.93 -2.89
CA LEU A 23 1.29 21.05 -2.23
C LEU A 23 0.38 22.26 -2.02
N LEU A 24 -0.53 22.53 -2.95
CA LEU A 24 -1.41 23.70 -2.91
C LEU A 24 -2.70 23.50 -2.10
N HIS A 25 -3.07 22.25 -1.83
CA HIS A 25 -4.30 21.86 -1.10
C HIS A 25 -5.56 22.59 -1.59
N PRO A 26 -5.91 22.53 -2.90
CA PRO A 26 -6.99 23.31 -3.48
C PRO A 26 -8.39 22.93 -2.95
N ASP A 27 -8.52 21.77 -2.35
CA ASP A 27 -9.76 21.20 -1.84
C ASP A 27 -9.54 20.34 -0.58
N PRO A 28 -10.61 20.00 0.18
CA PRO A 28 -10.51 19.18 1.40
C PRO A 28 -9.88 17.80 1.19
N ASP A 29 -10.10 17.18 0.04
CA ASP A 29 -9.59 15.83 -0.24
C ASP A 29 -8.08 15.84 -0.46
N SER A 30 -7.57 16.81 -1.21
CA SER A 30 -6.13 17.02 -1.41
C SER A 30 -5.43 17.39 -0.10
N LEU A 31 -6.08 18.19 0.75
CA LEU A 31 -5.57 18.52 2.08
C LEU A 31 -5.50 17.27 2.98
N ALA A 32 -6.54 16.46 3.01
CA ALA A 32 -6.56 15.21 3.76
C ALA A 32 -5.54 14.18 3.22
N ALA A 33 -5.30 14.17 1.90
CA ALA A 33 -4.31 13.30 1.29
C ALA A 33 -2.87 13.75 1.59
N TYR A 34 -2.63 15.02 1.86
CA TYR A 34 -1.29 15.57 2.04
C TYR A 34 -0.52 14.97 3.22
N GLU A 35 -1.20 14.54 4.29
CA GLU A 35 -0.54 13.88 5.41
C GLU A 35 0.18 12.57 5.00
N PHE A 36 -0.28 11.92 3.92
CA PHE A 36 0.28 10.67 3.40
C PHE A 36 1.46 10.86 2.45
N VAL A 37 1.93 12.10 2.26
CA VAL A 37 3.18 12.43 1.54
C VAL A 37 4.40 12.28 2.44
N PHE A 38 4.21 12.36 3.76
CA PHE A 38 5.30 12.36 4.74
C PHE A 38 5.74 10.96 5.13
N ASP A 39 6.99 10.86 5.56
CA ASP A 39 7.57 9.64 6.08
C ASP A 39 6.85 9.16 7.35
N SER A 40 6.86 7.85 7.56
CA SER A 40 6.37 7.21 8.77
C SER A 40 7.33 6.09 9.19
N THR A 41 7.11 5.50 10.36
CA THR A 41 8.06 4.57 10.99
C THR A 41 8.47 3.41 10.08
N TYR A 42 7.53 2.82 9.35
CA TYR A 42 7.78 1.64 8.49
C TYR A 42 7.83 1.97 7.01
N ALA A 43 7.47 3.19 6.61
CA ALA A 43 7.40 3.60 5.21
C ALA A 43 7.99 5.01 5.03
N ALA A 44 9.31 5.09 5.13
CA ALA A 44 10.06 6.31 4.86
C ALA A 44 10.63 6.31 3.44
N GLY A 45 10.75 7.50 2.85
CA GLY A 45 11.46 7.70 1.60
C GLY A 45 12.97 7.50 1.77
N ALA A 46 13.64 7.09 0.69
CA ALA A 46 15.10 6.91 0.67
C ALA A 46 15.63 7.12 -0.76
N PRO A 47 16.90 7.53 -0.94
CA PRO A 47 17.46 7.81 -2.26
C PRO A 47 17.35 6.62 -3.24
N GLN A 48 17.55 5.39 -2.76
CA GLN A 48 17.42 4.19 -3.59
C GLN A 48 15.95 3.91 -4.00
N LEU A 49 14.98 4.28 -3.18
CA LEU A 49 13.56 4.19 -3.51
C LEU A 49 13.15 5.26 -4.52
N GLU A 50 13.71 6.47 -4.39
CA GLU A 50 13.53 7.56 -5.36
C GLU A 50 14.09 7.16 -6.73
N GLU A 51 15.33 6.66 -6.80
CA GLU A 51 15.93 6.17 -8.05
C GLU A 51 15.09 5.03 -8.67
N TYR A 52 14.59 4.11 -7.85
CA TYR A 52 13.72 3.04 -8.32
C TYR A 52 12.41 3.58 -8.90
N GLY A 53 11.77 4.53 -8.22
CA GLY A 53 10.53 5.16 -8.68
C GLY A 53 10.71 5.99 -9.95
N ALA A 54 11.85 6.66 -10.14
CA ALA A 54 12.14 7.52 -11.28
C ALA A 54 12.00 6.82 -12.65
N ARG A 55 12.15 5.49 -12.67
CA ARG A 55 11.97 4.70 -13.90
C ARG A 55 10.51 4.65 -14.36
N THR A 56 9.57 4.82 -13.44
CA THR A 56 8.13 4.69 -13.66
C THR A 56 7.41 6.03 -13.53
N LEU A 57 7.72 6.80 -12.49
CA LEU A 57 7.10 8.11 -12.17
C LEU A 57 7.75 9.25 -12.97
N LYS A 58 7.77 9.10 -14.30
CA LYS A 58 8.43 10.04 -15.21
C LYS A 58 7.61 11.32 -15.38
N PRO A 59 8.27 12.46 -15.69
CA PRO A 59 7.59 13.69 -16.08
C PRO A 59 6.64 13.49 -17.26
N GLY A 60 5.48 14.16 -17.25
CA GLY A 60 4.45 14.09 -18.30
C GLY A 60 3.66 12.78 -18.32
N ARG A 61 3.97 11.84 -17.45
CA ARG A 61 3.26 10.57 -17.41
C ARG A 61 2.01 10.64 -16.52
N PRO A 62 0.85 10.11 -16.95
CA PRO A 62 -0.33 10.00 -16.10
C PRO A 62 -0.02 9.22 -14.82
N LEU A 63 -0.34 9.80 -13.67
CA LEU A 63 -0.01 9.20 -12.36
C LEU A 63 -0.68 7.84 -12.17
N ALA A 64 -1.96 7.71 -12.56
CA ALA A 64 -2.68 6.44 -12.43
C ALA A 64 -1.98 5.29 -13.18
N GLU A 65 -1.53 5.53 -14.41
CA GLU A 65 -0.77 4.53 -15.19
C GLU A 65 0.58 4.22 -14.54
N ALA A 66 1.26 5.26 -14.02
CA ALA A 66 2.56 5.11 -13.40
C ALA A 66 2.51 4.28 -12.11
N VAL A 67 1.50 4.48 -11.26
CA VAL A 67 1.36 3.69 -10.01
C VAL A 67 0.96 2.25 -10.28
N ILE A 68 0.13 1.99 -11.31
CA ILE A 68 -0.20 0.62 -11.73
C ILE A 68 1.05 -0.12 -12.24
N GLU A 69 1.87 0.53 -13.07
CA GLU A 69 3.14 -0.06 -13.51
C GLU A 69 4.11 -0.26 -12.34
N LEU A 70 4.19 0.68 -11.39
CA LEU A 70 5.02 0.53 -10.20
C LEU A 70 4.61 -0.71 -9.38
N SER A 71 3.31 -0.91 -9.15
CA SER A 71 2.77 -2.10 -8.52
C SER A 71 3.18 -3.38 -9.26
N THR A 72 3.02 -3.40 -10.58
CA THR A 72 3.42 -4.53 -11.43
C THR A 72 4.92 -4.80 -11.38
N ARG A 73 5.75 -3.76 -11.32
CA ARG A 73 7.20 -3.92 -11.17
C ARG A 73 7.60 -4.51 -9.83
N ILE A 74 7.00 -4.04 -8.74
CA ILE A 74 7.24 -4.60 -7.41
C ILE A 74 6.86 -6.08 -7.41
N HIS A 75 5.69 -6.43 -7.92
CA HIS A 75 5.27 -7.82 -8.04
C HIS A 75 6.28 -8.69 -8.79
N LYS A 76 6.83 -8.21 -9.90
CA LYS A 76 7.77 -8.97 -10.74
C LYS A 76 9.19 -9.04 -10.17
N GLU A 77 9.63 -8.00 -9.48
CA GLU A 77 11.01 -7.85 -9.03
C GLU A 77 11.22 -8.31 -7.59
N PHE A 78 10.13 -8.54 -6.83
CA PHE A 78 10.17 -9.03 -5.45
C PHE A 78 9.59 -10.44 -5.34
N SER A 79 10.17 -11.25 -4.47
CA SER A 79 9.72 -12.63 -4.21
C SER A 79 8.88 -12.68 -2.93
N TYR A 80 7.65 -13.15 -3.03
CA TYR A 80 6.82 -13.40 -1.84
C TYR A 80 7.39 -14.59 -1.06
N ARG A 81 7.76 -14.37 0.21
CA ARG A 81 8.39 -15.35 1.07
C ARG A 81 7.84 -15.23 2.50
N PRO A 82 6.86 -16.05 2.87
CA PRO A 82 6.38 -16.11 4.26
C PRO A 82 7.53 -16.33 5.23
N GLN A 83 7.49 -15.67 6.39
CA GLN A 83 8.50 -15.78 7.45
C GLN A 83 9.93 -15.32 7.08
N SER A 84 10.13 -14.67 5.95
CA SER A 84 11.46 -14.16 5.55
C SER A 84 11.84 -12.84 6.20
N THR A 85 10.86 -12.12 6.71
CA THR A 85 11.00 -10.79 7.33
C THR A 85 10.31 -10.77 8.69
N SER A 86 10.83 -9.96 9.60
CA SER A 86 10.15 -9.58 10.83
C SER A 86 9.52 -8.19 10.64
N ILE A 87 8.53 -7.87 11.47
CA ILE A 87 7.86 -6.55 11.47
C ILE A 87 8.86 -5.39 11.62
N ASP A 88 9.96 -5.61 12.33
CA ASP A 88 10.97 -4.60 12.62
C ASP A 88 12.09 -4.52 11.56
N MET A 89 11.98 -5.28 10.45
CA MET A 89 13.00 -5.22 9.40
C MET A 89 12.99 -3.86 8.72
N PRO A 90 14.14 -3.14 8.68
CA PRO A 90 14.22 -1.85 8.00
C PRO A 90 13.81 -1.95 6.52
N LEU A 91 13.05 -0.97 6.04
CA LEU A 91 12.56 -0.92 4.67
C LEU A 91 13.67 -1.02 3.61
N GLU A 92 14.83 -0.42 3.89
CA GLU A 92 16.01 -0.51 3.03
C GLU A 92 16.53 -1.93 2.87
N GLU A 93 16.50 -2.72 3.93
CA GLU A 93 16.93 -4.12 3.89
C GLU A 93 15.93 -4.99 3.12
N VAL A 94 14.63 -4.78 3.30
CA VAL A 94 13.57 -5.41 2.47
C VAL A 94 13.80 -5.08 1.00
N PHE A 95 14.00 -3.79 0.71
CA PHE A 95 14.24 -3.32 -0.66
C PHE A 95 15.48 -3.95 -1.29
N LYS A 96 16.57 -4.07 -0.55
CA LYS A 96 17.82 -4.69 -1.00
C LYS A 96 17.66 -6.19 -1.27
N ARG A 97 16.98 -6.91 -0.39
CA ARG A 97 16.76 -8.36 -0.50
C ARG A 97 15.78 -8.75 -1.60
N ARG A 98 14.91 -7.83 -2.01
CA ARG A 98 13.83 -8.11 -2.98
C ARG A 98 12.95 -9.30 -2.58
N GLN A 99 12.71 -9.47 -1.29
CA GLN A 99 11.84 -10.52 -0.76
C GLN A 99 11.15 -10.07 0.51
N GLY A 100 9.95 -10.59 0.75
CA GLY A 100 9.14 -10.26 1.91
C GLY A 100 7.72 -10.78 1.80
N VAL A 101 6.83 -10.20 2.60
CA VAL A 101 5.40 -10.48 2.61
C VAL A 101 4.59 -9.27 2.11
N CYS A 102 3.27 -9.37 2.11
CA CYS A 102 2.38 -8.30 1.61
C CYS A 102 2.63 -6.94 2.30
N GLN A 103 2.88 -6.94 3.61
CA GLN A 103 3.25 -5.76 4.37
C GLN A 103 4.51 -5.08 3.81
N ASP A 104 5.54 -5.86 3.51
CA ASP A 104 6.81 -5.34 2.99
C ASP A 104 6.63 -4.73 1.61
N PHE A 105 5.87 -5.39 0.73
CA PHE A 105 5.60 -4.89 -0.63
C PHE A 105 4.81 -3.58 -0.59
N ALA A 106 3.83 -3.48 0.32
CA ALA A 106 3.08 -2.27 0.54
C ALA A 106 4.00 -1.13 1.05
N HIS A 107 4.84 -1.37 2.05
CA HIS A 107 5.77 -0.37 2.57
C HIS A 107 6.78 0.09 1.53
N VAL A 108 7.34 -0.83 0.72
CA VAL A 108 8.23 -0.46 -0.40
C VAL A 108 7.53 0.47 -1.38
N MET A 109 6.31 0.12 -1.80
CA MET A 109 5.56 0.96 -2.73
C MET A 109 5.25 2.34 -2.16
N ILE A 110 4.83 2.41 -0.89
CA ILE A 110 4.56 3.66 -0.19
C ILE A 110 5.84 4.50 -0.08
N GLY A 111 6.96 3.91 0.34
CA GLY A 111 8.24 4.59 0.43
C GLY A 111 8.71 5.16 -0.91
N VAL A 112 8.51 4.41 -2.01
CA VAL A 112 8.78 4.90 -3.37
C VAL A 112 7.91 6.11 -3.71
N LEU A 113 6.59 6.04 -3.48
CA LEU A 113 5.67 7.14 -3.79
C LEU A 113 5.97 8.40 -2.97
N ARG A 114 6.26 8.23 -1.67
CA ARG A 114 6.64 9.35 -0.78
C ARG A 114 7.98 9.98 -1.14
N SER A 115 8.97 9.20 -1.59
CA SER A 115 10.22 9.74 -2.14
C SER A 115 9.98 10.68 -3.32
N HIS A 116 8.89 10.46 -4.05
CA HIS A 116 8.43 11.32 -5.15
C HIS A 116 7.39 12.37 -4.74
N ARG A 117 7.15 12.58 -3.44
CA ARG A 117 6.16 13.53 -2.92
C ARG A 117 4.74 13.25 -3.41
N LEU A 118 4.39 11.98 -3.55
CA LEU A 118 3.06 11.48 -3.90
C LEU A 118 2.41 10.85 -2.68
N ALA A 119 1.14 11.12 -2.46
CA ALA A 119 0.41 10.62 -1.32
C ALA A 119 0.06 9.14 -1.47
N ALA A 120 0.45 8.34 -0.49
CA ALA A 120 0.14 6.92 -0.43
C ALA A 120 -0.10 6.46 1.00
N ARG A 121 -1.14 5.66 1.21
CA ARG A 121 -1.51 5.07 2.50
C ARG A 121 -1.46 3.56 2.45
N TYR A 122 -1.18 2.98 3.60
CA TYR A 122 -1.22 1.56 3.86
C TYR A 122 -2.68 1.14 4.13
N VAL A 123 -3.12 0.05 3.52
CA VAL A 123 -4.44 -0.53 3.77
C VAL A 123 -4.26 -1.91 4.35
N SER A 124 -4.95 -2.18 5.46
CA SER A 124 -5.06 -3.48 6.10
C SER A 124 -6.46 -4.05 5.91
N GLY A 125 -6.54 -5.33 5.61
CA GLY A 125 -7.81 -5.98 5.40
C GLY A 125 -7.70 -7.48 5.21
N TYR A 126 -8.68 -8.06 4.52
CA TYR A 126 -8.75 -9.49 4.25
C TYR A 126 -9.06 -9.76 2.78
N LEU A 127 -8.57 -10.89 2.29
CA LEU A 127 -8.89 -11.40 0.97
C LEU A 127 -9.99 -12.46 1.04
N ARG A 128 -10.83 -12.52 0.00
CA ARG A 128 -11.86 -13.54 -0.11
C ARG A 128 -11.26 -14.93 -0.10
N SER A 129 -11.77 -15.80 0.77
CA SER A 129 -11.32 -17.17 0.89
C SER A 129 -11.62 -17.98 -0.39
N GLY A 130 -10.71 -18.90 -0.76
CA GLY A 130 -10.86 -19.72 -1.95
C GLY A 130 -10.50 -19.03 -3.28
N ALA A 131 -10.04 -17.77 -3.25
CA ALA A 131 -9.41 -17.14 -4.40
C ALA A 131 -7.92 -17.53 -4.45
N GLU A 132 -7.33 -17.54 -5.66
CA GLU A 132 -5.90 -17.78 -5.86
C GLU A 132 -5.05 -16.53 -5.49
N TYR A 133 -5.25 -16.00 -4.28
CA TYR A 133 -4.50 -14.85 -3.78
C TYR A 133 -3.42 -15.28 -2.80
N LEU A 134 -2.22 -14.75 -2.95
CA LEU A 134 -1.17 -14.87 -1.94
C LEU A 134 -1.59 -14.09 -0.68
N GLY A 135 -1.50 -14.72 0.49
CA GLY A 135 -1.82 -14.08 1.76
C GLY A 135 -3.29 -14.12 2.17
N ALA A 136 -4.13 -14.94 1.52
CA ALA A 136 -5.57 -15.07 1.85
C ALA A 136 -5.85 -15.79 3.19
N GLU A 137 -4.85 -16.43 3.79
CA GLU A 137 -4.99 -17.22 5.03
C GLU A 137 -4.84 -16.35 6.30
N ALA A 138 -4.43 -15.10 6.16
CA ALA A 138 -4.19 -14.16 7.24
C ALA A 138 -4.71 -12.76 6.87
N SER A 139 -4.42 -11.75 7.70
CA SER A 139 -4.61 -10.36 7.28
C SER A 139 -3.73 -10.06 6.06
N HIS A 140 -4.24 -9.25 5.17
CA HIS A 140 -3.53 -8.82 3.96
C HIS A 140 -3.30 -7.31 3.95
N ALA A 141 -2.27 -6.90 3.23
CA ALA A 141 -1.90 -5.50 3.10
C ALA A 141 -1.77 -5.11 1.63
N TRP A 142 -2.22 -3.89 1.33
CA TRP A 142 -2.04 -3.27 0.02
C TRP A 142 -1.87 -1.76 0.14
N VAL A 143 -1.79 -1.07 -0.97
CA VAL A 143 -1.54 0.38 -1.04
C VAL A 143 -2.74 1.08 -1.63
N SER A 144 -3.02 2.28 -1.14
CA SER A 144 -3.96 3.20 -1.75
C SER A 144 -3.20 4.48 -2.11
N ALA A 145 -3.10 4.81 -3.40
CA ALA A 145 -2.45 6.01 -3.90
C ALA A 145 -3.48 7.09 -4.22
N TYR A 146 -3.23 8.34 -3.83
CA TYR A 146 -4.13 9.45 -4.14
C TYR A 146 -3.92 9.94 -5.55
N ILE A 147 -4.98 9.94 -6.33
CA ILE A 147 -5.00 10.45 -7.71
C ILE A 147 -5.94 11.66 -7.74
N PRO A 148 -5.44 12.88 -7.94
CA PRO A 148 -6.26 14.08 -8.06
C PRO A 148 -7.37 13.92 -9.10
N GLY A 149 -8.58 14.34 -8.74
CA GLY A 149 -9.78 14.18 -9.58
C GLY A 149 -10.42 12.79 -9.55
N TYR A 150 -9.78 11.80 -8.91
CA TYR A 150 -10.31 10.44 -8.74
C TYR A 150 -10.45 10.05 -7.26
N GLY A 151 -9.53 10.52 -6.42
CA GLY A 151 -9.38 10.10 -5.03
C GLY A 151 -8.40 8.94 -4.87
N TRP A 152 -8.71 7.99 -4.02
CA TRP A 152 -7.82 6.90 -3.66
C TRP A 152 -7.95 5.69 -4.59
N LEU A 153 -6.86 5.34 -5.28
CA LEU A 153 -6.74 4.16 -6.14
C LEU A 153 -6.01 3.05 -5.37
N ASP A 154 -6.68 1.94 -5.15
CA ASP A 154 -6.12 0.78 -4.48
C ASP A 154 -5.30 -0.09 -5.44
N LEU A 155 -4.14 -0.57 -4.95
CA LEU A 155 -3.18 -1.38 -5.70
C LEU A 155 -2.61 -2.46 -4.78
N ASP A 156 -2.71 -3.72 -5.17
CA ASP A 156 -2.10 -4.84 -4.46
C ASP A 156 -0.83 -5.31 -5.20
N PRO A 157 0.35 -4.85 -4.76
CA PRO A 157 1.61 -5.25 -5.39
C PRO A 157 1.98 -6.72 -5.12
N THR A 158 1.37 -7.36 -4.14
CA THR A 158 1.61 -8.78 -3.84
C THR A 158 0.95 -9.68 -4.88
N ASN A 159 -0.28 -9.36 -5.27
CA ASN A 159 -1.07 -10.15 -6.22
C ASN A 159 -1.13 -9.52 -7.62
N ASN A 160 -0.54 -8.34 -7.82
CA ASN A 160 -0.59 -7.58 -9.07
C ASN A 160 -2.01 -7.34 -9.58
N VAL A 161 -2.89 -6.91 -8.71
CA VAL A 161 -4.28 -6.61 -9.02
C VAL A 161 -4.70 -5.24 -8.50
N LEU A 162 -5.72 -4.67 -9.11
CA LEU A 162 -6.47 -3.55 -8.54
C LEU A 162 -7.55 -4.14 -7.63
N PRO A 163 -7.51 -3.89 -6.31
CA PRO A 163 -8.50 -4.35 -5.35
C PRO A 163 -9.94 -4.04 -5.79
N LYS A 164 -10.78 -5.06 -5.77
CA LYS A 164 -12.21 -5.00 -6.06
C LYS A 164 -12.96 -5.84 -5.00
N GLN A 165 -14.04 -6.51 -5.39
CA GLN A 165 -14.88 -7.33 -4.50
C GLN A 165 -14.16 -8.47 -3.74
N GLY A 166 -12.94 -8.81 -4.13
CA GLY A 166 -12.12 -9.81 -3.44
C GLY A 166 -11.32 -9.28 -2.25
N HIS A 167 -11.27 -7.96 -2.04
CA HIS A 167 -10.53 -7.31 -0.97
C HIS A 167 -11.49 -6.60 -0.03
N VAL A 168 -11.41 -6.89 1.26
CA VAL A 168 -12.24 -6.28 2.31
C VAL A 168 -11.35 -5.37 3.16
N THR A 169 -11.46 -4.06 2.98
CA THR A 169 -10.75 -3.06 3.78
C THR A 169 -11.28 -3.07 5.22
N VAL A 170 -10.37 -3.15 6.19
CA VAL A 170 -10.67 -3.03 7.63
C VAL A 170 -10.21 -1.68 8.17
N ALA A 171 -8.98 -1.28 7.81
CA ALA A 171 -8.39 -0.02 8.25
C ALA A 171 -7.37 0.47 7.23
N TRP A 172 -7.06 1.76 7.29
CA TRP A 172 -5.96 2.38 6.55
C TRP A 172 -5.23 3.39 7.43
N GLY A 173 -3.97 3.63 7.12
CA GLY A 173 -3.12 4.55 7.87
C GLY A 173 -1.84 4.86 7.11
N ARG A 174 -0.90 5.54 7.76
CA ARG A 174 0.38 5.93 7.15
C ARG A 174 1.27 4.72 6.86
N ASP A 175 1.24 3.74 7.77
CA ASP A 175 1.93 2.45 7.66
C ASP A 175 1.26 1.40 8.57
N TYR A 176 1.86 0.23 8.71
CA TYR A 176 1.37 -0.83 9.59
C TYR A 176 1.16 -0.39 11.05
N GLY A 177 1.98 0.51 11.57
CA GLY A 177 1.89 0.98 12.95
C GLY A 177 0.57 1.66 13.31
N ASP A 178 -0.09 2.27 12.33
CA ASP A 178 -1.39 2.93 12.51
C ASP A 178 -2.57 1.93 12.48
N VAL A 179 -2.40 0.76 11.86
CA VAL A 179 -3.48 -0.21 11.58
C VAL A 179 -3.23 -1.60 12.19
N THR A 180 -2.39 -1.67 13.20
CA THR A 180 -2.05 -2.93 13.89
C THR A 180 -3.32 -3.58 14.45
N PRO A 181 -3.65 -4.84 14.09
CA PRO A 181 -4.90 -5.48 14.51
C PRO A 181 -5.03 -5.63 16.04
N VAL A 182 -3.90 -5.82 16.70
CA VAL A 182 -3.82 -5.92 18.17
C VAL A 182 -2.65 -5.06 18.65
N LYS A 183 -2.92 -4.11 19.53
CA LYS A 183 -1.91 -3.29 20.19
C LYS A 183 -2.20 -3.22 21.69
N GLY A 184 -1.22 -3.57 22.51
CA GLY A 184 -1.38 -3.55 23.96
C GLY A 184 -0.07 -3.70 24.70
N ILE A 185 -0.14 -3.57 26.03
CA ILE A 185 0.97 -3.81 26.95
C ILE A 185 0.60 -4.99 27.83
N SER A 186 1.45 -6.01 27.86
CA SER A 186 1.34 -7.13 28.79
C SER A 186 2.30 -6.93 29.97
N LEU A 187 1.76 -6.97 31.19
CA LEU A 187 2.54 -6.90 32.42
C LEU A 187 2.67 -8.31 33.00
N GLY A 188 3.90 -8.76 33.27
CA GLY A 188 4.18 -10.08 33.81
C GLY A 188 4.59 -11.09 32.73
N GLY A 189 5.89 -11.35 32.64
CA GLY A 189 6.52 -12.11 31.55
C GLY A 189 5.96 -13.53 31.34
N GLY A 190 5.88 -13.92 30.09
CA GLY A 190 5.54 -15.24 29.57
C GLY A 190 5.52 -15.19 28.05
N GLY A 191 5.79 -16.29 27.39
CA GLY A 191 5.63 -16.39 25.93
C GLY A 191 4.16 -16.21 25.55
N GLN A 192 3.90 -15.38 24.53
CA GLN A 192 2.58 -15.21 23.96
C GLN A 192 2.54 -15.89 22.60
N ALA A 193 1.50 -16.67 22.33
CA ALA A 193 1.19 -17.19 21.01
C ALA A 193 -0.13 -16.58 20.54
N VAL A 194 -0.18 -16.16 19.29
CA VAL A 194 -1.41 -15.67 18.66
C VAL A 194 -1.70 -16.56 17.47
N ASP A 195 -2.82 -17.25 17.52
CA ASP A 195 -3.35 -18.00 16.39
C ASP A 195 -4.34 -17.13 15.63
N VAL A 196 -4.17 -17.04 14.32
CA VAL A 196 -5.06 -16.27 13.44
C VAL A 196 -5.69 -17.19 12.42
N ALA A 197 -7.01 -17.19 12.35
CA ALA A 197 -7.77 -17.86 11.29
C ALA A 197 -8.72 -16.85 10.64
N VAL A 198 -8.67 -16.73 9.32
CA VAL A 198 -9.49 -15.80 8.54
C VAL A 198 -10.35 -16.57 7.56
N ARG A 199 -11.64 -16.24 7.52
CA ARG A 199 -12.59 -16.76 6.54
C ARG A 199 -13.46 -15.62 6.05
N VAL A 200 -13.38 -15.32 4.76
CA VAL A 200 -14.17 -14.29 4.10
C VAL A 200 -15.01 -14.94 3.00
N GLU A 201 -16.32 -14.93 3.19
CA GLU A 201 -17.27 -15.53 2.27
C GLU A 201 -18.27 -14.49 1.76
N PRO A 202 -18.82 -14.68 0.55
CA PRO A 202 -19.93 -13.86 0.09
C PRO A 202 -21.14 -14.03 1.02
N PHE A 203 -21.81 -12.94 1.34
CA PHE A 203 -23.13 -12.99 1.96
C PHE A 203 -24.16 -13.25 0.86
N LEU A 204 -24.87 -14.37 0.97
CA LEU A 204 -25.96 -14.77 0.05
C LEU A 204 -27.26 -14.06 0.37
#